data_7b8552656fb3da0c1f35d6e80a32b694
#
_entry.id   7b8552656fb3da0c1f35d6e80a32b694
#
_cell.length_a   1.000
_cell.length_b   1.000
_cell.length_c   1.000
_cell.angle_alpha   90.00
_cell.angle_beta   90.00
_cell.angle_gamma   90.00
#
_symmetry.space_group_name_H-M   'P 1'
#
loop_
_entity.id
_entity.type
_entity.pdbx_description
1 polymer ?
#
loop_
_entity_poly.entity_id
_entity_poly.type
_entity_poly.pdbx_seq_one_letter_code
_entity_poly.pdbx_strand_id
1 'polypeptide(L)'
;DTGAATLELMDSASIRVGQGFDKIPQAITGFDVDKQAALLIEYHADAEEELREKEGKGSQLLRELPLQSPAAFSADAASRNTAWSFRKGLYAQVAEARPSGTTALLEDIVVPVGDLADTCSSLQELFARYGYDDAVIFGHAKDGNIHFLLTDRFEGDDAIGRYNDFNEGMVDLVLSAEGNLKAEHGTGRAMAPYVRRQYGDELYAVMQELKRACDPTNTMNPGVILDDDPDAHIKNIKLNPTVEEEVDRCVECGYCEPVCPSRDLTLTPRQRIVVRRARKRAEEAGDSQLVAELDGAYEYMGIETCAVDSMCRTACPVGIDTGKFIKRLRREEAQPAQQKLWGAAAKNWQVVSQGAGLALTGAHLLPTELVKKVTDVGRSLIGTDNLPQYQPELGKGGKSRGRLAGRVGDRYAQTTGIYLPACVNTMFGPQGGGKGTTDSFVALLERAGVALEVPEGIDKLCCGTPWASKGMQAGHDAMEQRVRDIVMEATDGARLPVIVDASS
;
A
#
# COMPACT_ATOMS: atom_id res chain seq x y z
N ASP A 1 39.88 2.90 5.56
CA ASP A 1 39.18 3.08 4.29
C ASP A 1 39.31 1.82 3.42
N THR A 2 38.21 1.08 3.23
CA THR A 2 38.19 -0.17 2.42
C THR A 2 37.69 0.05 0.99
N GLY A 3 37.29 1.28 0.65
CA GLY A 3 36.70 1.61 -0.64
C GLY A 3 35.25 1.09 -0.83
N ALA A 4 34.48 0.98 0.26
CA ALA A 4 33.07 0.61 0.18
C ALA A 4 32.28 1.64 -0.64
N ALA A 5 31.43 1.16 -1.54
CA ALA A 5 30.52 1.97 -2.31
C ALA A 5 29.35 2.46 -1.42
N THR A 6 28.86 1.59 -0.54
CA THR A 6 27.75 1.86 0.36
C THR A 6 28.03 1.31 1.75
N LEU A 7 27.60 2.05 2.77
CA LEU A 7 27.67 1.63 4.18
C LEU A 7 26.39 2.11 4.88
N GLU A 8 25.43 1.22 5.08
CA GLU A 8 24.15 1.53 5.68
C GLU A 8 24.11 1.10 7.15
N LEU A 9 23.83 2.05 8.02
CA LEU A 9 23.71 1.84 9.47
C LEU A 9 22.27 1.49 9.84
N MET A 10 22.13 0.59 10.81
CA MET A 10 20.88 0.27 11.51
C MET A 10 21.20 0.07 12.98
N ASP A 11 20.55 0.83 13.86
CA ASP A 11 20.73 0.71 15.31
C ASP A 11 19.99 -0.51 15.90
N SER A 12 20.12 -0.73 17.19
CA SER A 12 19.50 -1.85 17.90
C SER A 12 17.98 -1.83 17.81
N ALA A 13 17.36 -0.65 17.87
CA ALA A 13 15.91 -0.50 17.75
C ALA A 13 15.43 -0.87 16.32
N SER A 14 16.15 -0.41 15.30
CA SER A 14 15.91 -0.79 13.89
C SER A 14 16.02 -2.29 13.67
N ILE A 15 17.01 -2.96 14.26
CA ILE A 15 17.18 -4.41 14.15
C ILE A 15 16.01 -5.15 14.82
N ARG A 16 15.62 -4.73 16.05
CA ARG A 16 14.48 -5.34 16.76
C ARG A 16 13.18 -5.28 15.95
N VAL A 17 12.85 -4.12 15.38
CA VAL A 17 11.70 -3.98 14.50
C VAL A 17 11.86 -4.87 13.27
N GLY A 18 13.03 -4.88 12.66
CA GLY A 18 13.34 -5.64 11.46
C GLY A 18 13.28 -7.16 11.66
N GLN A 19 13.56 -7.69 12.85
CA GLN A 19 13.41 -9.12 13.16
C GLN A 19 11.96 -9.61 13.06
N GLY A 20 10.98 -8.72 13.04
CA GLY A 20 9.57 -9.05 12.79
C GLY A 20 9.18 -9.18 11.32
N PHE A 21 10.09 -8.99 10.35
CA PHE A 21 9.78 -9.06 8.92
C PHE A 21 9.65 -10.49 8.42
N ASP A 22 8.88 -10.71 7.35
CA ASP A 22 8.74 -12.03 6.71
C ASP A 22 10.05 -12.55 6.10
N LYS A 23 10.92 -11.64 5.64
CA LYS A 23 12.21 -11.97 5.02
C LYS A 23 13.30 -11.12 5.63
N ILE A 24 14.15 -11.75 6.42
CA ILE A 24 15.25 -11.10 7.13
C ILE A 24 16.60 -11.70 6.74
N PRO A 25 17.68 -10.89 6.68
CA PRO A 25 19.03 -11.39 6.49
C PRO A 25 19.45 -12.35 7.62
N GLN A 26 20.11 -13.44 7.29
CA GLN A 26 20.53 -14.42 8.29
C GLN A 26 21.43 -13.83 9.38
N ALA A 27 22.23 -12.83 9.05
CA ALA A 27 23.15 -12.17 9.98
C ALA A 27 22.47 -11.51 11.19
N ILE A 28 21.17 -11.18 11.10
CA ILE A 28 20.40 -10.51 12.18
C ILE A 28 19.36 -11.45 12.80
N THR A 29 19.44 -12.76 12.54
CA THR A 29 18.55 -13.76 13.12
C THR A 29 19.23 -14.53 14.27
N GLY A 30 18.43 -15.09 15.16
CA GLY A 30 18.92 -16.09 16.12
C GLY A 30 19.60 -15.53 17.38
N PHE A 31 19.46 -14.24 17.65
CA PHE A 31 19.91 -13.62 18.90
C PHE A 31 18.97 -12.53 19.39
N ASP A 32 18.97 -12.28 20.70
CA ASP A 32 18.24 -11.17 21.28
C ASP A 32 19.06 -9.88 21.13
N VAL A 33 18.44 -8.85 20.56
CA VAL A 33 19.09 -7.56 20.30
C VAL A 33 19.06 -6.69 21.55
N ASP A 34 20.22 -6.36 22.10
CA ASP A 34 20.39 -5.40 23.20
C ASP A 34 20.94 -4.07 22.65
N LYS A 35 22.24 -3.98 22.42
CA LYS A 35 22.95 -2.76 21.97
C LYS A 35 23.67 -2.91 20.64
N GLN A 36 23.43 -4.02 19.93
CA GLN A 36 24.07 -4.27 18.65
C GLN A 36 23.58 -3.28 17.59
N ALA A 37 24.50 -2.89 16.70
CA ALA A 37 24.18 -2.22 15.45
C ALA A 37 24.48 -3.15 14.27
N ALA A 38 23.83 -2.93 13.14
CA ALA A 38 24.12 -3.64 11.89
C ALA A 38 24.61 -2.65 10.83
N LEU A 39 25.53 -3.14 9.99
CA LEU A 39 26.01 -2.42 8.83
C LEU A 39 25.78 -3.29 7.58
N LEU A 40 25.08 -2.73 6.58
CA LEU A 40 25.04 -3.29 5.24
C LEU A 40 26.14 -2.64 4.41
N ILE A 41 27.10 -3.45 3.97
CA ILE A 41 28.30 -2.98 3.23
C ILE A 41 28.23 -3.50 1.82
N GLU A 42 28.43 -2.62 0.84
CA GLU A 42 28.47 -3.01 -0.57
C GLU A 42 29.72 -2.45 -1.25
N TYR A 43 30.37 -3.29 -2.07
CA TYR A 43 31.51 -2.91 -2.91
C TYR A 43 31.12 -2.93 -4.38
N HIS A 44 31.56 -1.92 -5.12
CA HIS A 44 31.44 -1.83 -6.57
C HIS A 44 32.81 -1.66 -7.20
N ALA A 45 33.01 -2.27 -8.36
CA ALA A 45 34.21 -2.07 -9.17
C ALA A 45 33.91 -2.38 -10.64
N ASP A 46 34.67 -1.79 -11.55
CA ASP A 46 34.55 -2.04 -12.98
C ASP A 46 35.30 -3.32 -13.39
N ALA A 47 36.25 -3.77 -12.58
CA ALA A 47 37.05 -4.98 -12.81
C ALA A 47 36.94 -5.96 -11.62
N GLU A 48 36.91 -7.24 -11.93
CA GLU A 48 36.79 -8.33 -10.92
C GLU A 48 38.00 -8.34 -9.95
N GLU A 49 39.19 -8.02 -10.43
CA GLU A 49 40.39 -7.96 -9.61
C GLU A 49 40.33 -6.84 -8.58
N GLU A 50 39.85 -5.66 -8.95
CA GLU A 50 39.63 -4.54 -8.05
C GLU A 50 38.56 -4.88 -7.01
N LEU A 51 37.47 -5.57 -7.41
CA LEU A 51 36.43 -6.01 -6.49
C LEU A 51 36.98 -6.97 -5.44
N ARG A 52 37.81 -7.93 -5.85
CA ARG A 52 38.47 -8.88 -4.93
C ARG A 52 39.42 -8.18 -3.96
N GLU A 53 40.14 -7.16 -4.41
CA GLU A 53 41.03 -6.37 -3.54
C GLU A 53 40.21 -5.65 -2.45
N LYS A 54 39.14 -4.96 -2.84
CA LYS A 54 38.22 -4.26 -1.90
C LYS A 54 37.58 -5.24 -0.91
N GLU A 55 37.06 -6.36 -1.40
CA GLU A 55 36.48 -7.43 -0.58
C GLU A 55 37.53 -8.01 0.40
N GLY A 56 38.76 -8.20 -0.04
CA GLY A 56 39.86 -8.68 0.81
C GLY A 56 40.15 -7.75 1.96
N LYS A 57 40.24 -6.43 1.69
CA LYS A 57 40.42 -5.38 2.73
C LYS A 57 39.26 -5.36 3.72
N GLY A 58 38.03 -5.43 3.20
CA GLY A 58 36.82 -5.50 4.03
C GLY A 58 36.79 -6.75 4.90
N SER A 59 37.08 -7.91 4.33
CA SER A 59 37.12 -9.18 5.05
C SER A 59 38.22 -9.24 6.11
N GLN A 60 39.32 -8.55 5.90
CA GLN A 60 40.36 -8.41 6.93
C GLN A 60 39.86 -7.59 8.11
N LEU A 61 39.25 -6.43 7.86
CA LEU A 61 38.68 -5.58 8.89
C LEU A 61 37.59 -6.30 9.71
N LEU A 62 36.71 -7.04 9.05
CA LEU A 62 35.64 -7.81 9.72
C LEU A 62 36.17 -8.84 10.72
N ARG A 63 37.37 -9.41 10.51
CA ARG A 63 38.01 -10.35 11.45
C ARG A 63 38.50 -9.70 12.74
N GLU A 64 38.70 -8.38 12.71
CA GLU A 64 39.18 -7.59 13.86
C GLU A 64 38.03 -7.05 14.71
N LEU A 65 36.79 -7.09 14.21
CA LEU A 65 35.62 -6.58 14.89
C LEU A 65 34.92 -7.65 15.75
N PRO A 66 34.38 -7.28 16.93
CA PRO A 66 33.61 -8.18 17.79
C PRO A 66 32.20 -8.40 17.22
N LEU A 67 32.09 -9.22 16.18
CA LEU A 67 30.82 -9.46 15.52
C LEU A 67 29.93 -10.40 16.33
N GLN A 68 28.63 -10.09 16.44
CA GLN A 68 27.61 -10.95 17.05
C GLN A 68 27.32 -12.19 16.20
N SER A 69 27.36 -12.06 14.87
CA SER A 69 27.18 -13.16 13.89
C SER A 69 28.30 -13.13 12.87
N PRO A 70 28.70 -14.28 12.31
CA PRO A 70 29.69 -14.32 11.24
C PRO A 70 29.21 -13.47 10.04
N ALA A 71 30.11 -12.65 9.53
CA ALA A 71 29.86 -11.85 8.33
C ALA A 71 30.70 -12.37 7.16
N ALA A 72 30.12 -12.40 5.96
CA ALA A 72 30.78 -12.75 4.73
C ALA A 72 30.18 -11.94 3.56
N PHE A 73 31.02 -11.57 2.60
CA PHE A 73 30.53 -10.98 1.37
C PHE A 73 29.95 -12.04 0.44
N SER A 74 28.93 -11.66 -0.32
CA SER A 74 28.24 -12.55 -1.24
C SER A 74 27.91 -11.80 -2.55
N ALA A 75 28.22 -12.42 -3.67
CA ALA A 75 27.81 -11.98 -5.00
C ALA A 75 26.42 -12.51 -5.38
N ASP A 76 25.79 -13.33 -4.54
CA ASP A 76 24.47 -13.89 -4.81
C ASP A 76 23.38 -12.81 -4.83
N ALA A 77 22.67 -12.72 -5.97
CA ALA A 77 21.64 -11.72 -6.17
C ALA A 77 20.45 -11.85 -5.20
N ALA A 78 20.10 -13.06 -4.77
CA ALA A 78 18.98 -13.27 -3.85
C ALA A 78 19.33 -12.76 -2.44
N SER A 79 20.53 -13.05 -1.94
CA SER A 79 21.06 -12.56 -0.67
C SER A 79 21.14 -11.04 -0.65
N ARG A 80 21.69 -10.44 -1.71
CA ARG A 80 21.78 -8.99 -1.86
C ARG A 80 20.40 -8.33 -1.88
N ASN A 81 19.46 -8.87 -2.66
CA ASN A 81 18.11 -8.35 -2.72
C ASN A 81 17.39 -8.45 -1.36
N THR A 82 17.61 -9.51 -0.60
CA THR A 82 17.05 -9.66 0.75
C THR A 82 17.60 -8.58 1.68
N ALA A 83 18.91 -8.35 1.70
CA ALA A 83 19.54 -7.34 2.54
C ALA A 83 19.05 -5.92 2.19
N TRP A 84 18.98 -5.57 0.90
CA TRP A 84 18.46 -4.28 0.47
C TRP A 84 16.96 -4.11 0.71
N SER A 85 16.17 -5.15 0.50
CA SER A 85 14.72 -5.09 0.81
C SER A 85 14.46 -4.88 2.29
N PHE A 86 15.26 -5.52 3.14
CA PHE A 86 15.24 -5.32 4.57
C PHE A 86 15.55 -3.86 4.93
N ARG A 87 16.70 -3.31 4.47
CA ARG A 87 17.10 -1.93 4.76
C ARG A 87 16.07 -0.91 4.27
N LYS A 88 15.59 -1.06 3.03
CA LYS A 88 14.59 -0.15 2.44
C LYS A 88 13.22 -0.26 3.12
N GLY A 89 12.90 -1.42 3.68
CA GLY A 89 11.64 -1.69 4.36
C GLY A 89 11.52 -1.07 5.76
N LEU A 90 12.62 -0.68 6.40
CA LEU A 90 12.64 -0.22 7.80
C LEU A 90 11.69 0.94 8.08
N TYR A 91 11.73 2.00 7.27
CA TYR A 91 10.84 3.14 7.45
C TYR A 91 9.36 2.72 7.47
N ALA A 92 8.95 1.90 6.52
CA ALA A 92 7.58 1.46 6.40
C ALA A 92 7.13 0.60 7.59
N GLN A 93 7.99 -0.30 8.04
CA GLN A 93 7.69 -1.21 9.14
C GLN A 93 7.65 -0.50 10.51
N VAL A 94 8.58 0.43 10.75
CA VAL A 94 8.54 1.27 11.96
C VAL A 94 7.27 2.12 11.96
N ALA A 95 6.93 2.71 10.82
CA ALA A 95 5.71 3.48 10.66
C ALA A 95 4.44 2.61 10.81
N GLU A 96 4.49 1.32 10.44
CA GLU A 96 3.40 0.36 10.66
C GLU A 96 3.27 -0.03 12.13
N ALA A 97 4.38 -0.24 12.82
CA ALA A 97 4.39 -0.68 14.22
C ALA A 97 3.93 0.41 15.21
N ARG A 98 3.87 1.67 14.79
CA ARG A 98 3.49 2.78 15.66
C ARG A 98 2.08 2.63 16.24
N PRO A 99 1.83 3.14 17.46
CA PRO A 99 0.48 3.20 18.03
C PRO A 99 -0.48 3.99 17.14
N SER A 100 -1.74 3.54 17.05
CA SER A 100 -2.77 4.24 16.29
C SER A 100 -3.00 5.66 16.84
N GLY A 101 -3.20 6.63 15.94
CA GLY A 101 -3.36 8.04 16.30
C GLY A 101 -2.04 8.80 16.51
N THR A 102 -0.88 8.16 16.33
CA THR A 102 0.42 8.85 16.37
C THR A 102 0.86 9.26 14.96
N THR A 103 1.70 10.27 14.89
CA THR A 103 2.39 10.71 13.67
C THR A 103 3.82 10.19 13.71
N ALA A 104 4.28 9.61 12.61
CA ALA A 104 5.68 9.25 12.41
C ALA A 104 6.40 10.48 11.83
N LEU A 105 7.40 10.98 12.54
CA LEU A 105 8.24 12.10 12.13
C LEU A 105 9.61 11.55 11.77
N LEU A 106 10.03 11.77 10.53
CA LEU A 106 11.35 11.40 10.03
C LEU A 106 12.23 12.64 9.98
N GLU A 107 13.39 12.58 10.63
CA GLU A 107 14.43 13.58 10.58
C GLU A 107 15.66 13.07 9.84
N ASP A 108 16.50 14.00 9.40
CA ASP A 108 17.62 13.77 8.51
C ASP A 108 18.76 14.73 8.84
N ILE A 109 19.83 14.22 9.45
CA ILE A 109 20.99 15.01 9.85
C ILE A 109 22.27 14.41 9.28
N VAL A 110 23.32 15.21 9.21
CA VAL A 110 24.66 14.75 8.85
C VAL A 110 25.70 15.36 9.77
N VAL A 111 26.68 14.55 10.17
CA VAL A 111 27.84 14.95 10.95
C VAL A 111 29.11 14.40 10.30
N PRO A 112 30.29 14.94 10.62
CA PRO A 112 31.55 14.32 10.20
C PRO A 112 31.59 12.85 10.60
N VAL A 113 32.07 11.98 9.72
CA VAL A 113 32.04 10.50 9.93
C VAL A 113 32.73 10.10 11.24
N GLY A 114 33.77 10.87 11.67
CA GLY A 114 34.46 10.65 12.94
C GLY A 114 33.56 10.81 14.17
N ASP A 115 32.55 11.66 14.08
CA ASP A 115 31.65 11.99 15.18
C ASP A 115 30.34 11.20 15.14
N LEU A 116 30.16 10.36 14.11
CA LEU A 116 28.90 9.64 13.86
C LEU A 116 28.48 8.73 15.02
N ALA A 117 29.42 7.96 15.58
CA ALA A 117 29.13 7.04 16.69
C ALA A 117 28.71 7.79 17.97
N ASP A 118 29.41 8.86 18.31
CA ASP A 118 29.12 9.68 19.48
C ASP A 118 27.79 10.43 19.29
N THR A 119 27.51 10.91 18.08
CA THR A 119 26.24 11.55 17.74
C THR A 119 25.07 10.56 17.87
N CYS A 120 25.19 9.32 17.35
CA CYS A 120 24.16 8.30 17.52
C CYS A 120 23.91 7.98 19.00
N SER A 121 24.97 7.86 19.80
CA SER A 121 24.86 7.59 21.24
C SER A 121 24.15 8.74 21.96
N SER A 122 24.52 9.97 21.66
CA SER A 122 23.91 11.18 22.27
C SER A 122 22.45 11.34 21.84
N LEU A 123 22.11 10.98 20.59
CA LEU A 123 20.71 10.95 20.13
C LEU A 123 19.88 9.92 20.91
N GLN A 124 20.42 8.73 21.17
CA GLN A 124 19.73 7.73 21.98
C GLN A 124 19.50 8.21 23.42
N GLU A 125 20.46 8.97 24.00
CA GLU A 125 20.27 9.62 25.32
C GLU A 125 19.17 10.69 25.26
N LEU A 126 19.09 11.48 24.18
CA LEU A 126 18.02 12.45 23.97
C LEU A 126 16.66 11.75 23.84
N PHE A 127 16.57 10.66 23.07
CA PHE A 127 15.34 9.88 22.98
C PHE A 127 14.88 9.41 24.36
N ALA A 128 15.74 8.79 25.14
CA ALA A 128 15.42 8.33 26.49
C ALA A 128 14.99 9.49 27.42
N ARG A 129 15.69 10.63 27.34
CA ARG A 129 15.40 11.84 28.17
C ARG A 129 14.00 12.38 27.89
N TYR A 130 13.56 12.37 26.64
CA TYR A 130 12.27 12.91 26.22
C TYR A 130 11.18 11.84 26.01
N GLY A 131 11.44 10.56 26.37
CA GLY A 131 10.47 9.48 26.33
C GLY A 131 10.12 9.00 24.93
N TYR A 132 11.06 9.07 23.99
CA TYR A 132 10.96 8.52 22.64
C TYR A 132 11.66 7.16 22.55
N ASP A 133 11.30 6.24 23.46
CA ASP A 133 11.98 4.95 23.63
C ASP A 133 11.87 4.03 22.39
N ASP A 134 10.85 4.24 21.57
CA ASP A 134 10.61 3.50 20.31
C ASP A 134 11.29 4.15 19.08
N ALA A 135 12.07 5.21 19.29
CA ALA A 135 12.78 5.87 18.20
C ALA A 135 13.84 4.94 17.59
N VAL A 136 14.03 5.04 16.29
CA VAL A 136 15.00 4.24 15.53
C VAL A 136 15.98 5.13 14.80
N ILE A 137 17.24 4.67 14.67
CA ILE A 137 18.29 5.34 13.88
C ILE A 137 18.71 4.39 12.75
N PHE A 138 18.73 4.90 11.52
CA PHE A 138 19.29 4.23 10.35
C PHE A 138 19.85 5.26 9.38
N GLY A 139 20.72 4.89 8.47
CA GLY A 139 21.23 5.89 7.52
C GLY A 139 22.49 5.47 6.78
N HIS A 140 23.07 6.47 6.13
CA HIS A 140 24.21 6.35 5.22
C HIS A 140 25.51 6.64 5.99
N ALA A 141 25.97 5.66 6.80
CA ALA A 141 27.12 5.82 7.67
C ALA A 141 28.41 6.22 6.93
N LYS A 142 28.55 5.83 5.66
CA LYS A 142 29.67 6.23 4.83
C LYS A 142 29.82 7.74 4.73
N ASP A 143 28.71 8.46 4.70
CA ASP A 143 28.65 9.89 4.45
C ASP A 143 28.35 10.69 5.74
N GLY A 144 28.26 10.00 6.89
CA GLY A 144 27.89 10.62 8.17
C GLY A 144 26.43 11.04 8.25
N ASN A 145 25.61 10.66 7.27
CA ASN A 145 24.18 10.99 7.22
C ASN A 145 23.37 9.90 7.91
N ILE A 146 22.54 10.31 8.83
CA ILE A 146 21.61 9.44 9.56
C ILE A 146 20.21 10.02 9.55
N HIS A 147 19.26 9.10 9.48
CA HIS A 147 17.86 9.36 9.69
C HIS A 147 17.43 8.80 11.03
N PHE A 148 16.49 9.46 11.67
CA PHE A 148 15.81 8.88 12.81
C PHE A 148 14.32 9.11 12.72
N LEU A 149 13.55 8.19 13.30
CA LEU A 149 12.10 8.23 13.28
C LEU A 149 11.58 8.31 14.70
N LEU A 150 10.77 9.35 14.97
CA LEU A 150 10.02 9.53 16.20
C LEU A 150 8.55 9.24 15.97
N THR A 151 7.86 8.77 17.00
CA THR A 151 6.40 8.65 16.97
C THR A 151 5.80 9.40 18.17
N ASP A 152 4.90 10.33 17.89
CA ASP A 152 4.16 11.07 18.93
C ASP A 152 2.76 11.45 18.42
N ARG A 153 1.86 11.78 19.34
CA ARG A 153 0.54 12.32 19.00
C ARG A 153 0.58 13.79 18.63
N PHE A 154 1.55 14.53 19.16
CA PHE A 154 1.68 15.99 19.04
C PHE A 154 0.41 16.74 19.46
N GLU A 155 -0.31 16.22 20.42
CA GLU A 155 -1.54 16.79 20.94
C GLU A 155 -1.30 17.41 22.33
N GLY A 156 -1.71 18.65 22.50
CA GLY A 156 -1.57 19.40 23.75
C GLY A 156 -0.19 20.02 23.97
N ASP A 157 -0.15 21.00 24.86
CA ASP A 157 1.05 21.84 25.10
C ASP A 157 2.24 21.02 25.63
N ASP A 158 1.99 19.99 26.45
CA ASP A 158 3.04 19.13 27.00
C ASP A 158 3.78 18.32 25.93
N ALA A 159 3.05 17.74 24.97
CA ALA A 159 3.64 16.97 23.87
C ALA A 159 4.42 17.87 22.91
N ILE A 160 3.86 19.04 22.59
CA ILE A 160 4.52 20.03 21.74
C ILE A 160 5.77 20.61 22.45
N GLY A 161 5.67 20.92 23.74
CA GLY A 161 6.82 21.39 24.53
C GLY A 161 7.95 20.36 24.58
N ARG A 162 7.62 19.08 24.84
CA ARG A 162 8.58 17.97 24.82
C ARG A 162 9.28 17.83 23.47
N TYR A 163 8.53 17.91 22.35
CA TYR A 163 9.08 17.86 21.01
C TYR A 163 9.99 19.08 20.73
N ASN A 164 9.59 20.28 21.16
CA ASN A 164 10.41 21.48 21.03
C ASN A 164 11.74 21.33 21.77
N ASP A 165 11.71 20.90 23.04
CA ASP A 165 12.91 20.70 23.84
C ASP A 165 13.84 19.62 23.29
N PHE A 166 13.25 18.54 22.73
CA PHE A 166 13.99 17.53 22.00
C PHE A 166 14.70 18.14 20.77
N ASN A 167 13.98 18.94 19.96
CA ASN A 167 14.55 19.58 18.77
C ASN A 167 15.70 20.51 19.12
N GLU A 168 15.57 21.33 20.16
CA GLU A 168 16.66 22.20 20.62
C GLU A 168 17.91 21.39 21.01
N GLY A 169 17.72 20.29 21.76
CA GLY A 169 18.81 19.39 22.12
C GLY A 169 19.47 18.72 20.90
N MET A 170 18.70 18.31 19.93
CA MET A 170 19.19 17.72 18.70
C MET A 170 19.95 18.75 17.86
N VAL A 171 19.43 19.96 17.72
CA VAL A 171 20.10 21.07 17.01
C VAL A 171 21.41 21.39 17.65
N ASP A 172 21.47 21.51 18.98
CA ASP A 172 22.72 21.75 19.74
C ASP A 172 23.74 20.63 19.48
N LEU A 173 23.32 19.38 19.55
CA LEU A 173 24.18 18.22 19.31
C LEU A 173 24.81 18.29 17.92
N VAL A 174 23.99 18.47 16.88
CA VAL A 174 24.45 18.45 15.47
C VAL A 174 25.36 19.62 15.16
N LEU A 175 25.02 20.84 15.60
CA LEU A 175 25.82 22.02 15.33
C LEU A 175 27.14 22.02 16.14
N SER A 176 27.16 21.44 17.33
CA SER A 176 28.39 21.28 18.11
C SER A 176 29.38 20.30 17.47
N ALA A 177 28.88 19.35 16.70
CA ALA A 177 29.67 18.42 15.88
C ALA A 177 30.03 18.99 14.50
N GLU A 178 29.86 20.30 14.27
CA GLU A 178 30.04 20.93 12.94
C GLU A 178 29.21 20.25 11.80
N GLY A 179 28.08 19.66 12.17
CA GLY A 179 27.16 18.96 11.28
C GLY A 179 26.16 19.88 10.57
N ASN A 180 25.27 19.28 9.80
CA ASN A 180 24.18 19.95 9.12
C ASN A 180 22.84 19.36 9.55
N LEU A 181 21.86 20.22 9.82
CA LEU A 181 20.54 19.86 10.32
C LEU A 181 19.65 19.17 9.27
N LYS A 182 20.02 19.26 8.01
CA LYS A 182 19.38 18.52 6.90
C LYS A 182 20.44 18.13 5.87
N ALA A 183 20.51 16.84 5.58
CA ALA A 183 21.47 16.30 4.62
C ALA A 183 20.87 16.19 3.21
N GLU A 184 19.83 15.36 3.03
CA GLU A 184 19.25 15.06 1.71
C GLU A 184 17.75 15.36 1.58
N HIS A 185 17.01 15.47 2.71
CA HIS A 185 15.55 15.67 2.67
C HIS A 185 15.12 17.14 2.53
N GLY A 186 16.07 18.07 2.51
CA GLY A 186 15.82 19.50 2.45
C GLY A 186 15.36 20.12 3.79
N THR A 187 15.66 21.41 3.98
CA THR A 187 15.40 22.15 5.21
C THR A 187 13.91 22.22 5.57
N GLY A 188 13.07 22.46 4.57
CA GLY A 188 11.63 22.56 4.76
C GLY A 188 11.22 23.68 5.73
N ARG A 189 10.09 23.49 6.40
CA ARG A 189 9.61 24.31 7.50
C ARG A 189 10.17 23.88 8.85
N ALA A 190 10.41 22.57 9.01
CA ALA A 190 10.82 22.00 10.28
C ALA A 190 12.16 22.59 10.80
N MET A 191 13.10 22.85 9.88
CA MET A 191 14.41 23.41 10.24
C MET A 191 14.59 24.89 9.86
N ALA A 192 13.57 25.55 9.29
CA ALA A 192 13.64 26.97 8.91
C ALA A 192 14.03 27.90 10.08
N PRO A 193 13.52 27.73 11.31
CA PRO A 193 13.92 28.56 12.45
C PRO A 193 15.41 28.47 12.80
N TYR A 194 16.06 27.35 12.45
CA TYR A 194 17.45 27.08 12.82
C TYR A 194 18.47 27.44 11.72
N VAL A 195 18.03 27.83 10.52
CA VAL A 195 18.92 28.16 9.39
C VAL A 195 19.86 29.30 9.72
N ARG A 196 19.37 30.37 10.37
CA ARG A 196 20.19 31.47 10.81
C ARG A 196 21.24 31.03 11.81
N ARG A 197 20.92 30.14 12.76
CA ARG A 197 21.84 29.59 13.75
C ARG A 197 22.92 28.74 13.11
N GLN A 198 22.59 27.97 12.09
CA GLN A 198 23.50 27.08 11.37
C GLN A 198 24.48 27.85 10.50
N TYR A 199 24.02 28.86 9.75
CA TYR A 199 24.82 29.54 8.71
C TYR A 199 25.34 30.91 9.15
N GLY A 200 24.86 31.45 10.26
CA GLY A 200 25.21 32.78 10.75
C GLY A 200 24.46 33.91 10.06
N ASP A 201 24.56 35.11 10.66
CA ASP A 201 23.79 36.28 10.25
C ASP A 201 24.12 36.75 8.83
N GLU A 202 25.39 36.67 8.41
CA GLU A 202 25.82 37.18 7.11
C GLU A 202 25.25 36.34 5.97
N LEU A 203 25.38 35.00 6.03
CA LEU A 203 24.83 34.12 5.00
C LEU A 203 23.30 34.11 5.02
N TYR A 204 22.67 34.19 6.19
CA TYR A 204 21.24 34.30 6.31
C TYR A 204 20.69 35.57 5.64
N ALA A 205 21.39 36.72 5.81
CA ALA A 205 21.03 37.97 5.14
C ALA A 205 21.14 37.83 3.61
N VAL A 206 22.18 37.17 3.10
CA VAL A 206 22.30 36.90 1.64
C VAL A 206 21.15 36.04 1.13
N MET A 207 20.76 34.98 1.87
CA MET A 207 19.61 34.15 1.51
C MET A 207 18.31 34.97 1.47
N GLN A 208 18.08 35.87 2.44
CA GLN A 208 16.92 36.76 2.47
C GLN A 208 16.93 37.77 1.31
N GLU A 209 18.07 38.33 0.93
CA GLU A 209 18.20 39.23 -0.21
C GLU A 209 17.90 38.52 -1.53
N LEU A 210 18.43 37.30 -1.71
CA LEU A 210 18.14 36.46 -2.86
C LEU A 210 16.65 36.14 -2.95
N LYS A 211 16.04 35.74 -1.83
CA LYS A 211 14.60 35.50 -1.77
C LYS A 211 13.80 36.72 -2.20
N ARG A 212 14.10 37.90 -1.66
CA ARG A 212 13.40 39.16 -1.99
C ARG A 212 13.61 39.57 -3.46
N ALA A 213 14.78 39.32 -4.01
CA ALA A 213 15.07 39.61 -5.42
C ALA A 213 14.28 38.73 -6.38
N CYS A 214 14.11 37.42 -6.06
CA CYS A 214 13.39 36.46 -6.89
C CYS A 214 11.88 36.44 -6.63
N ASP A 215 11.45 36.75 -5.42
CA ASP A 215 10.06 36.69 -4.97
C ASP A 215 9.73 37.86 -4.03
N PRO A 216 9.62 39.07 -4.58
CA PRO A 216 9.40 40.27 -3.78
C PRO A 216 8.08 40.31 -3.02
N THR A 217 7.09 39.54 -3.42
CA THR A 217 5.78 39.40 -2.78
C THR A 217 5.71 38.21 -1.80
N ASN A 218 6.78 37.44 -1.66
CA ASN A 218 6.83 36.23 -0.83
C ASN A 218 5.68 35.25 -1.09
N THR A 219 5.39 35.03 -2.38
CA THR A 219 4.29 34.14 -2.84
C THR A 219 4.76 32.68 -2.97
N MET A 220 6.05 32.47 -3.33
CA MET A 220 6.61 31.15 -3.56
C MET A 220 7.13 30.55 -2.25
N ASN A 221 6.48 29.48 -1.78
CA ASN A 221 6.86 28.71 -0.58
C ASN A 221 7.20 29.60 0.65
N PRO A 222 6.28 30.43 1.14
CA PRO A 222 6.52 31.26 2.32
C PRO A 222 6.80 30.40 3.56
N GLY A 223 7.80 30.78 4.36
CA GLY A 223 8.20 30.04 5.58
C GLY A 223 8.93 28.73 5.32
N VAL A 224 9.44 28.48 4.10
CA VAL A 224 10.29 27.35 3.75
C VAL A 224 11.73 27.81 3.63
N ILE A 225 12.65 27.21 4.35
CA ILE A 225 14.08 27.58 4.52
C ILE A 225 14.27 28.88 5.32
N LEU A 226 13.53 29.92 4.98
CA LEU A 226 13.60 31.22 5.61
C LEU A 226 12.29 31.53 6.33
N ASP A 227 12.35 31.60 7.65
CA ASP A 227 11.24 31.98 8.51
C ASP A 227 11.79 32.78 9.70
N ASP A 228 11.17 33.91 10.01
CA ASP A 228 11.53 34.72 11.17
C ASP A 228 10.76 34.31 12.44
N ASP A 229 9.83 33.37 12.32
CA ASP A 229 9.09 32.79 13.45
C ASP A 229 9.92 31.67 14.10
N PRO A 230 10.44 31.84 15.33
CA PRO A 230 11.24 30.85 16.00
C PRO A 230 10.47 29.55 16.31
N ASP A 231 9.14 29.64 16.37
CA ASP A 231 8.25 28.53 16.70
C ASP A 231 7.60 27.89 15.47
N ALA A 232 8.04 28.23 14.25
CA ALA A 232 7.40 27.75 13.02
C ALA A 232 7.37 26.21 12.94
N HIS A 233 8.38 25.53 13.49
CA HIS A 233 8.52 24.06 13.50
C HIS A 233 7.52 23.34 14.40
N ILE A 234 6.97 24.01 15.40
CA ILE A 234 5.98 23.45 16.34
C ILE A 234 4.54 23.95 16.07
N LYS A 235 4.37 24.83 15.08
CA LYS A 235 3.05 25.34 14.67
C LYS A 235 2.47 24.52 13.53
N ASN A 236 1.16 24.27 13.59
CA ASN A 236 0.42 23.56 12.54
C ASN A 236 0.98 22.16 12.22
N ILE A 237 1.48 21.47 13.23
CA ILE A 237 1.94 20.08 13.09
C ILE A 237 0.74 19.24 12.62
N LYS A 238 0.99 18.40 11.61
CA LYS A 238 -0.03 17.53 11.05
C LYS A 238 -0.40 16.42 12.03
N LEU A 239 -1.64 16.44 12.49
CA LEU A 239 -2.20 15.38 13.31
C LEU A 239 -2.80 14.28 12.45
N ASN A 240 -2.69 13.03 12.91
CA ASN A 240 -3.28 11.86 12.28
C ASN A 240 -4.36 11.26 13.20
N PRO A 241 -5.57 11.85 13.29
CA PRO A 241 -6.62 11.32 14.15
C PRO A 241 -6.99 9.92 13.72
N THR A 242 -7.31 9.08 14.71
CA THR A 242 -7.84 7.74 14.50
C THR A 242 -9.21 7.83 13.83
N VAL A 243 -9.40 7.12 12.73
CA VAL A 243 -10.65 7.12 11.96
C VAL A 243 -11.20 5.72 11.73
N GLU A 244 -10.37 4.80 11.23
CA GLU A 244 -10.80 3.45 10.85
C GLU A 244 -9.64 2.47 11.06
N GLU A 245 -9.87 1.38 11.77
CA GLU A 245 -8.84 0.41 12.15
C GLU A 245 -8.02 -0.08 10.95
N GLU A 246 -8.68 -0.33 9.82
CA GLU A 246 -8.03 -0.85 8.62
C GLU A 246 -7.05 0.12 7.97
N VAL A 247 -7.16 1.41 8.25
CA VAL A 247 -6.40 2.46 7.56
C VAL A 247 -5.62 3.41 8.47
N ASP A 248 -5.77 3.33 9.77
CA ASP A 248 -5.14 4.25 10.73
C ASP A 248 -3.62 4.26 10.67
N ARG A 249 -3.00 3.15 10.25
CA ARG A 249 -1.56 3.04 10.05
C ARG A 249 -1.04 3.81 8.83
N CYS A 250 -1.91 4.46 8.04
CA CYS A 250 -1.51 5.21 6.85
C CYS A 250 -0.58 6.38 7.22
N VAL A 251 0.59 6.43 6.59
CA VAL A 251 1.57 7.54 6.70
C VAL A 251 1.45 8.54 5.56
N GLU A 252 0.45 8.38 4.70
CA GLU A 252 0.12 9.29 3.59
C GLU A 252 1.24 9.47 2.55
N CYS A 253 2.11 8.48 2.37
CA CYS A 253 3.25 8.51 1.45
C CYS A 253 2.88 8.56 -0.05
N GLY A 254 1.65 8.14 -0.44
CA GLY A 254 1.18 8.23 -1.81
C GLY A 254 1.49 7.05 -2.74
N TYR A 255 2.28 6.06 -2.35
CA TYR A 255 2.65 4.92 -3.22
C TYR A 255 1.45 4.14 -3.79
N CYS A 256 0.30 4.18 -3.13
CA CYS A 256 -0.92 3.53 -3.60
C CYS A 256 -1.66 4.30 -4.71
N GLU A 257 -1.30 5.56 -4.98
CA GLU A 257 -2.04 6.40 -5.94
C GLU A 257 -1.83 5.98 -7.40
N PRO A 258 -0.58 5.71 -7.87
CA PRO A 258 -0.35 5.33 -9.27
C PRO A 258 -1.06 4.06 -9.71
N VAL A 259 -1.32 3.12 -8.79
CA VAL A 259 -1.97 1.83 -9.09
C VAL A 259 -3.50 1.88 -8.94
N CYS A 260 -4.06 2.99 -8.49
CA CYS A 260 -5.50 3.13 -8.28
C CYS A 260 -6.24 3.39 -9.60
N PRO A 261 -7.24 2.58 -9.98
CA PRO A 261 -8.04 2.82 -11.18
C PRO A 261 -8.82 4.15 -11.15
N SER A 262 -9.11 4.68 -9.95
CA SER A 262 -9.87 5.93 -9.78
C SER A 262 -9.01 7.20 -9.79
N ARG A 263 -7.68 7.09 -9.91
CA ARG A 263 -6.74 8.20 -9.69
C ARG A 263 -6.99 9.45 -10.53
N ASP A 264 -7.48 9.24 -11.76
CA ASP A 264 -7.73 10.34 -12.71
C ASP A 264 -9.21 10.75 -12.77
N LEU A 265 -10.06 10.17 -11.92
CA LEU A 265 -11.51 10.37 -11.91
C LEU A 265 -12.00 10.96 -10.58
N THR A 266 -11.59 10.37 -9.46
CA THR A 266 -12.08 10.72 -8.11
C THR A 266 -10.95 10.51 -7.08
N LEU A 267 -11.29 10.15 -5.84
CA LEU A 267 -10.29 9.99 -4.78
C LEU A 267 -9.44 8.73 -4.96
N THR A 268 -8.14 8.87 -4.72
CA THR A 268 -7.17 7.78 -4.57
C THR A 268 -7.28 7.13 -3.19
N PRO A 269 -6.63 5.97 -2.92
CA PRO A 269 -6.64 5.33 -1.62
C PRO A 269 -6.15 6.26 -0.49
N ARG A 270 -5.02 6.96 -0.69
CA ARG A 270 -4.51 7.94 0.28
C ARG A 270 -5.52 9.07 0.51
N GLN A 271 -6.06 9.65 -0.56
CA GLN A 271 -7.02 10.75 -0.47
C GLN A 271 -8.30 10.34 0.27
N ARG A 272 -8.79 9.09 0.08
CA ARG A 272 -9.92 8.57 0.85
C ARG A 272 -9.66 8.62 2.35
N ILE A 273 -8.46 8.23 2.78
CA ILE A 273 -8.06 8.26 4.19
C ILE A 273 -7.93 9.69 4.70
N VAL A 274 -7.29 10.57 3.92
CA VAL A 274 -7.11 11.99 4.26
C VAL A 274 -8.45 12.71 4.46
N VAL A 275 -9.44 12.45 3.59
CA VAL A 275 -10.78 13.05 3.72
C VAL A 275 -11.47 12.54 5.00
N ARG A 276 -11.36 11.26 5.35
CA ARG A 276 -11.89 10.74 6.64
C ARG A 276 -11.25 11.44 7.83
N ARG A 277 -9.94 11.65 7.80
CA ARG A 277 -9.22 12.38 8.86
C ARG A 277 -9.63 13.86 8.91
N ALA A 278 -9.81 14.49 7.75
CA ALA A 278 -10.32 15.87 7.69
C ALA A 278 -11.74 15.99 8.27
N ARG A 279 -12.61 15.03 7.93
CA ARG A 279 -13.95 14.94 8.51
C ARG A 279 -13.92 14.80 10.03
N LYS A 280 -13.04 13.92 10.55
CA LYS A 280 -12.89 13.72 12.00
C LYS A 280 -12.45 15.00 12.72
N ARG A 281 -11.47 15.72 12.16
CA ARG A 281 -11.04 17.02 12.70
C ARG A 281 -12.15 18.07 12.67
N ALA A 282 -12.94 18.13 11.59
CA ALA A 282 -14.09 19.02 11.50
C ALA A 282 -15.16 18.71 12.56
N GLU A 283 -15.42 17.42 12.80
CA GLU A 283 -16.33 16.94 13.84
C GLU A 283 -15.84 17.37 15.25
N GLU A 284 -14.57 17.18 15.55
CA GLU A 284 -13.92 17.58 16.80
C GLU A 284 -13.92 19.10 17.01
N ALA A 285 -13.79 19.87 15.91
CA ALA A 285 -13.88 21.33 15.91
C ALA A 285 -15.32 21.85 15.96
N GLY A 286 -16.35 20.98 15.88
CA GLY A 286 -17.76 21.37 15.85
C GLY A 286 -18.22 22.00 14.52
N ASP A 287 -17.44 21.87 13.43
CA ASP A 287 -17.78 22.37 12.10
C ASP A 287 -18.74 21.41 11.38
N SER A 288 -20.00 21.48 11.76
CA SER A 288 -21.06 20.62 11.20
C SER A 288 -21.31 20.86 9.70
N GLN A 289 -21.02 22.07 9.21
CA GLN A 289 -21.17 22.36 7.79
C GLN A 289 -20.12 21.61 6.96
N LEU A 290 -18.85 21.70 7.35
CA LEU A 290 -17.77 20.99 6.68
C LEU A 290 -17.95 19.46 6.76
N VAL A 291 -18.42 18.95 7.91
CA VAL A 291 -18.75 17.52 8.05
C VAL A 291 -19.79 17.09 7.01
N ALA A 292 -20.89 17.84 6.86
CA ALA A 292 -21.94 17.52 5.90
C ALA A 292 -21.46 17.61 4.44
N GLU A 293 -20.63 18.58 4.10
CA GLU A 293 -20.02 18.73 2.77
C GLU A 293 -19.10 17.54 2.45
N LEU A 294 -18.23 17.16 3.40
CA LEU A 294 -17.32 16.04 3.23
C LEU A 294 -18.07 14.70 3.11
N ASP A 295 -19.09 14.46 3.94
CA ASP A 295 -19.89 13.23 3.88
C ASP A 295 -20.65 13.12 2.55
N GLY A 296 -21.28 14.21 2.08
CA GLY A 296 -22.01 14.22 0.81
C GLY A 296 -21.11 13.98 -0.41
N ALA A 297 -19.90 14.53 -0.41
CA ALA A 297 -18.93 14.28 -1.48
C ALA A 297 -18.30 12.89 -1.42
N TYR A 298 -18.10 12.37 -0.21
CA TYR A 298 -17.40 11.11 0.02
C TYR A 298 -18.18 9.89 -0.46
N GLU A 299 -19.52 9.93 -0.42
CA GLU A 299 -20.38 8.83 -0.91
C GLU A 299 -20.00 8.45 -2.34
N TYR A 300 -20.03 9.39 -3.26
CA TYR A 300 -19.63 9.12 -4.65
C TYR A 300 -18.11 8.98 -4.81
N MET A 301 -17.35 10.01 -4.40
CA MET A 301 -15.93 10.10 -4.72
C MET A 301 -15.08 9.10 -3.95
N GLY A 302 -15.47 8.76 -2.73
CA GLY A 302 -14.73 7.84 -1.84
C GLY A 302 -15.22 6.41 -1.92
N ILE A 303 -16.54 6.20 -1.79
CA ILE A 303 -17.13 4.87 -1.62
C ILE A 303 -17.50 4.24 -2.97
N GLU A 304 -18.33 4.90 -3.78
CA GLU A 304 -18.87 4.28 -5.00
C GLU A 304 -17.81 4.05 -6.07
N THR A 305 -16.88 4.97 -6.26
CA THR A 305 -15.85 4.90 -7.30
C THR A 305 -14.64 4.03 -6.94
N CYS A 306 -14.58 3.42 -5.76
CA CYS A 306 -13.55 2.45 -5.44
C CYS A 306 -13.77 1.14 -6.20
N ALA A 307 -12.78 0.70 -6.96
CA ALA A 307 -12.84 -0.58 -7.68
C ALA A 307 -12.79 -1.81 -6.76
N VAL A 308 -12.38 -1.63 -5.50
CA VAL A 308 -12.19 -2.68 -4.45
C VAL A 308 -11.34 -3.88 -4.91
N ASP A 309 -10.40 -3.62 -5.82
CA ASP A 309 -9.50 -4.60 -6.44
C ASP A 309 -8.27 -4.94 -5.57
N SER A 310 -8.09 -4.23 -4.47
CA SER A 310 -6.97 -4.38 -3.53
C SER A 310 -5.57 -4.13 -4.12
N MET A 311 -5.44 -3.57 -5.33
CA MET A 311 -4.15 -3.21 -5.92
C MET A 311 -3.40 -2.20 -5.06
N CYS A 312 -4.11 -1.32 -4.34
CA CYS A 312 -3.52 -0.40 -3.38
C CYS A 312 -2.71 -1.10 -2.28
N ARG A 313 -3.11 -2.30 -1.85
CA ARG A 313 -2.39 -3.09 -0.86
C ARG A 313 -1.02 -3.54 -1.36
N THR A 314 -0.92 -3.96 -2.62
CA THR A 314 0.35 -4.45 -3.19
C THR A 314 1.39 -3.36 -3.34
N ALA A 315 0.95 -2.10 -3.50
CA ALA A 315 1.83 -0.94 -3.60
C ALA A 315 2.06 -0.24 -2.24
N CYS A 316 1.28 -0.58 -1.22
CA CYS A 316 1.39 0.04 0.10
C CYS A 316 2.53 -0.58 0.91
N PRO A 317 3.53 0.21 1.35
CA PRO A 317 4.63 -0.31 2.16
C PRO A 317 4.17 -0.86 3.52
N VAL A 318 3.05 -0.37 4.06
CA VAL A 318 2.45 -0.85 5.32
C VAL A 318 1.24 -1.79 5.10
N GLY A 319 1.06 -2.31 3.89
CA GLY A 319 0.08 -3.36 3.59
C GLY A 319 -1.39 -2.97 3.69
N ILE A 320 -1.73 -1.67 3.70
CA ILE A 320 -3.11 -1.19 3.84
C ILE A 320 -3.95 -1.53 2.61
N ASP A 321 -5.05 -2.23 2.84
CA ASP A 321 -6.08 -2.52 1.85
C ASP A 321 -7.28 -1.58 2.00
N THR A 322 -7.25 -0.46 1.27
CA THR A 322 -8.39 0.47 1.24
C THR A 322 -9.65 -0.18 0.66
N GLY A 323 -9.51 -1.23 -0.17
CA GLY A 323 -10.64 -1.98 -0.70
C GLY A 323 -11.42 -2.72 0.40
N LYS A 324 -10.75 -3.29 1.42
CA LYS A 324 -11.40 -3.89 2.59
C LYS A 324 -12.21 -2.85 3.37
N PHE A 325 -11.61 -1.71 3.64
CA PHE A 325 -12.26 -0.57 4.29
C PHE A 325 -13.54 -0.14 3.54
N ILE A 326 -13.46 0.07 2.23
CA ILE A 326 -14.62 0.48 1.43
C ILE A 326 -15.70 -0.62 1.37
N LYS A 327 -15.32 -1.90 1.29
CA LYS A 327 -16.29 -3.02 1.38
C LYS A 327 -17.06 -3.00 2.69
N ARG A 328 -16.39 -2.66 3.82
CA ARG A 328 -17.05 -2.51 5.10
C ARG A 328 -18.05 -1.36 5.10
N LEU A 329 -17.64 -0.17 4.63
CA LEU A 329 -18.56 0.98 4.53
C LEU A 329 -19.79 0.66 3.67
N ARG A 330 -19.60 0.09 2.48
CA ARG A 330 -20.72 -0.35 1.62
C ARG A 330 -21.66 -1.33 2.32
N ARG A 331 -21.12 -2.22 3.16
CA ARG A 331 -21.93 -3.17 3.92
C ARG A 331 -22.76 -2.49 5.02
N GLU A 332 -22.17 -1.49 5.69
CA GLU A 332 -22.84 -0.72 6.74
C GLU A 332 -23.97 0.16 6.18
N GLU A 333 -23.79 0.69 4.97
CA GLU A 333 -24.78 1.51 4.26
C GLU A 333 -25.89 0.70 3.57
N ALA A 334 -25.64 -0.59 3.30
CA ALA A 334 -26.56 -1.43 2.53
C ALA A 334 -27.90 -1.65 3.23
N GLN A 335 -28.98 -1.26 2.56
CA GLN A 335 -30.34 -1.40 3.05
C GLN A 335 -30.76 -2.89 3.20
N PRO A 336 -31.57 -3.23 4.21
CA PRO A 336 -32.04 -4.62 4.40
C PRO A 336 -32.76 -5.22 3.19
N ALA A 337 -33.48 -4.40 2.42
CA ALA A 337 -34.14 -4.82 1.20
C ALA A 337 -33.14 -5.22 0.09
N GLN A 338 -32.06 -4.43 -0.05
CA GLN A 338 -30.98 -4.74 -0.99
C GLN A 338 -30.26 -6.04 -0.59
N GLN A 339 -29.94 -6.23 0.69
CA GLN A 339 -29.35 -7.48 1.19
C GLN A 339 -30.20 -8.70 0.85
N LYS A 340 -31.53 -8.61 1.03
CA LYS A 340 -32.47 -9.69 0.67
C LYS A 340 -32.49 -9.97 -0.83
N LEU A 341 -32.57 -8.92 -1.66
CA LEU A 341 -32.59 -9.05 -3.12
C LEU A 341 -31.32 -9.72 -3.66
N TRP A 342 -30.16 -9.22 -3.22
CA TRP A 342 -28.87 -9.76 -3.61
C TRP A 342 -28.63 -11.17 -3.08
N GLY A 343 -29.12 -11.48 -1.88
CA GLY A 343 -29.13 -12.84 -1.33
C GLY A 343 -29.99 -13.81 -2.14
N ALA A 344 -31.17 -13.38 -2.61
CA ALA A 344 -32.00 -14.17 -3.52
C ALA A 344 -31.32 -14.41 -4.88
N ALA A 345 -30.63 -13.41 -5.42
CA ALA A 345 -29.84 -13.56 -6.65
C ALA A 345 -28.70 -14.58 -6.46
N ALA A 346 -28.01 -14.60 -5.31
CA ALA A 346 -26.98 -15.60 -5.01
C ALA A 346 -27.55 -17.03 -4.99
N LYS A 347 -28.71 -17.21 -4.36
CA LYS A 347 -29.40 -18.52 -4.29
C LYS A 347 -29.79 -19.04 -5.66
N ASN A 348 -30.17 -18.14 -6.57
CA ASN A 348 -30.69 -18.47 -7.91
C ASN A 348 -29.71 -18.04 -9.02
N TRP A 349 -28.41 -18.07 -8.77
CA TRP A 349 -27.39 -17.51 -9.67
C TRP A 349 -27.42 -18.09 -11.09
N GLN A 350 -27.73 -19.37 -11.24
CA GLN A 350 -27.91 -19.99 -12.54
C GLN A 350 -28.98 -19.26 -13.35
N VAL A 351 -30.13 -19.00 -12.76
CA VAL A 351 -31.24 -18.31 -13.43
C VAL A 351 -30.85 -16.87 -13.78
N VAL A 352 -30.17 -16.18 -12.83
CA VAL A 352 -29.71 -14.79 -13.02
C VAL A 352 -28.71 -14.71 -14.17
N SER A 353 -27.68 -15.55 -14.19
CA SER A 353 -26.62 -15.48 -15.18
C SER A 353 -27.12 -15.91 -16.61
N GLN A 354 -27.91 -16.96 -16.69
CA GLN A 354 -28.51 -17.39 -17.95
C GLN A 354 -29.55 -16.38 -18.43
N GLY A 355 -30.39 -15.86 -17.54
CA GLY A 355 -31.37 -14.82 -17.83
C GLY A 355 -30.75 -13.54 -18.38
N ALA A 356 -29.64 -13.09 -17.78
CA ALA A 356 -28.87 -11.95 -18.29
C ALA A 356 -28.34 -12.20 -19.71
N GLY A 357 -27.81 -13.39 -20.00
CA GLY A 357 -27.37 -13.77 -21.35
C GLY A 357 -28.48 -13.79 -22.35
N LEU A 358 -29.66 -14.35 -21.99
CA LEU A 358 -30.85 -14.35 -22.86
C LEU A 358 -31.36 -12.92 -23.10
N ALA A 359 -31.42 -12.08 -22.07
CA ALA A 359 -31.82 -10.68 -22.18
C ALA A 359 -30.92 -9.90 -23.14
N LEU A 360 -29.59 -10.05 -23.03
CA LEU A 360 -28.63 -9.41 -23.93
C LEU A 360 -28.80 -9.94 -25.40
N THR A 361 -29.05 -11.22 -25.56
CA THR A 361 -29.32 -11.79 -26.89
C THR A 361 -30.60 -11.21 -27.49
N GLY A 362 -31.66 -11.09 -26.70
CA GLY A 362 -32.91 -10.45 -27.09
C GLY A 362 -32.75 -8.95 -27.39
N ALA A 363 -32.00 -8.24 -26.57
CA ALA A 363 -31.70 -6.82 -26.78
C ALA A 363 -30.99 -6.55 -28.11
N HIS A 364 -30.13 -7.47 -28.54
CA HIS A 364 -29.44 -7.39 -29.85
C HIS A 364 -30.37 -7.55 -31.08
N LEU A 365 -31.58 -8.08 -30.89
CA LEU A 365 -32.58 -8.22 -31.94
C LEU A 365 -33.51 -6.98 -32.04
N LEU A 366 -33.41 -6.04 -31.11
CA LEU A 366 -34.25 -4.85 -31.03
C LEU A 366 -33.45 -3.59 -31.39
N PRO A 367 -34.14 -2.51 -31.84
CA PRO A 367 -33.48 -1.23 -32.06
C PRO A 367 -32.83 -0.72 -30.77
N THR A 368 -31.54 -0.32 -30.84
CA THR A 368 -30.74 0.12 -29.71
C THR A 368 -31.43 1.20 -28.88
N GLU A 369 -32.05 2.19 -29.54
CA GLU A 369 -32.71 3.30 -28.84
C GLU A 369 -33.95 2.84 -28.03
N LEU A 370 -34.63 1.80 -28.47
CA LEU A 370 -35.73 1.21 -27.71
C LEU A 370 -35.21 0.54 -26.43
N VAL A 371 -34.14 -0.25 -26.55
CA VAL A 371 -33.54 -0.97 -25.42
C VAL A 371 -32.95 0.02 -24.39
N LYS A 372 -32.28 1.10 -24.85
CA LYS A 372 -31.81 2.16 -23.99
C LYS A 372 -32.94 2.81 -23.19
N LYS A 373 -34.02 3.20 -23.85
CA LYS A 373 -35.22 3.76 -23.19
C LYS A 373 -35.81 2.82 -22.15
N VAL A 374 -35.92 1.53 -22.45
CA VAL A 374 -36.43 0.51 -21.52
C VAL A 374 -35.54 0.39 -20.31
N THR A 375 -34.21 0.35 -20.51
CA THR A 375 -33.24 0.32 -19.38
C THR A 375 -33.23 1.60 -18.60
N ASP A 376 -33.39 2.79 -19.21
CA ASP A 376 -33.49 4.08 -18.53
C ASP A 376 -34.74 4.17 -17.63
N VAL A 377 -35.89 3.73 -18.13
CA VAL A 377 -37.11 3.64 -17.32
C VAL A 377 -36.93 2.63 -16.17
N GLY A 378 -36.34 1.46 -16.45
CA GLY A 378 -36.01 0.51 -15.40
C GLY A 378 -35.11 1.10 -14.32
N ARG A 379 -34.07 1.84 -14.71
CA ARG A 379 -33.12 2.54 -13.80
C ARG A 379 -33.83 3.59 -12.93
N SER A 380 -34.79 4.31 -13.50
CA SER A 380 -35.56 5.30 -12.72
C SER A 380 -36.49 4.66 -11.69
N LEU A 381 -36.93 3.40 -11.91
CA LEU A 381 -37.83 2.66 -11.01
C LEU A 381 -37.11 1.89 -9.90
N ILE A 382 -35.98 1.23 -10.23
CA ILE A 382 -35.28 0.33 -9.31
C ILE A 382 -33.88 0.82 -8.91
N GLY A 383 -33.50 2.00 -9.37
CA GLY A 383 -32.21 2.64 -9.07
C GLY A 383 -31.12 2.33 -10.11
N THR A 384 -30.23 3.29 -10.28
CA THR A 384 -29.10 3.22 -11.22
C THR A 384 -28.10 2.15 -10.84
N ASP A 385 -27.98 1.84 -9.55
CA ASP A 385 -27.02 0.86 -9.02
C ASP A 385 -27.48 -0.60 -9.21
N ASN A 386 -28.78 -0.79 -9.38
CA ASN A 386 -29.37 -2.13 -9.51
C ASN A 386 -29.57 -2.57 -10.94
N LEU A 387 -29.65 -1.64 -11.90
CA LEU A 387 -29.82 -1.94 -13.31
C LEU A 387 -28.80 -1.16 -14.16
N PRO A 388 -27.84 -1.84 -14.82
CA PRO A 388 -26.92 -1.18 -15.73
C PRO A 388 -27.66 -0.68 -16.98
N GLN A 389 -27.20 0.45 -17.52
CA GLN A 389 -27.71 0.94 -18.81
C GLN A 389 -27.22 0.08 -19.95
N TYR A 390 -28.10 -0.26 -20.88
CA TYR A 390 -27.71 -0.98 -22.07
C TYR A 390 -26.80 -0.13 -22.97
N GLN A 391 -25.72 -0.74 -23.43
CA GLN A 391 -24.81 -0.18 -24.41
C GLN A 391 -24.69 -1.14 -25.58
N PRO A 392 -24.71 -0.66 -26.84
CA PRO A 392 -24.67 -1.51 -28.03
C PRO A 392 -23.37 -2.30 -28.18
N GLU A 393 -22.29 -1.84 -27.52
CA GLU A 393 -21.01 -2.52 -27.47
C GLU A 393 -21.02 -3.78 -26.60
N LEU A 394 -22.01 -3.94 -25.72
CA LEU A 394 -22.28 -5.21 -25.05
C LEU A 394 -22.68 -6.26 -26.06
N GLY A 395 -21.88 -7.29 -26.29
CA GLY A 395 -22.14 -8.35 -27.21
C GLY A 395 -23.43 -9.14 -26.88
N LYS A 396 -23.76 -10.12 -27.71
CA LYS A 396 -24.82 -11.10 -27.39
C LYS A 396 -24.49 -11.83 -26.10
N GLY A 397 -25.50 -12.42 -25.45
CA GLY A 397 -25.29 -13.32 -24.32
C GLY A 397 -24.44 -14.55 -24.69
N GLY A 398 -23.75 -15.08 -23.68
CA GLY A 398 -22.89 -16.25 -23.82
C GLY A 398 -23.68 -17.57 -23.74
N LYS A 399 -22.93 -18.66 -23.83
CA LYS A 399 -23.47 -20.01 -23.69
C LYS A 399 -23.40 -20.46 -22.22
N SER A 400 -24.40 -21.21 -21.74
CA SER A 400 -24.36 -21.83 -20.40
C SER A 400 -23.10 -22.67 -20.22
N ARG A 401 -22.44 -22.50 -19.06
CA ARG A 401 -21.26 -23.29 -18.69
C ARG A 401 -21.61 -24.75 -18.37
N GLY A 402 -22.85 -25.01 -17.94
CA GLY A 402 -23.32 -26.34 -17.61
C GLY A 402 -23.23 -27.31 -18.80
N ARG A 403 -23.19 -26.79 -20.05
CA ARG A 403 -22.93 -27.61 -21.25
C ARG A 403 -21.55 -28.29 -21.25
N LEU A 404 -20.64 -27.81 -20.44
CA LEU A 404 -19.27 -28.34 -20.30
C LEU A 404 -19.12 -29.31 -19.12
N ALA A 405 -20.17 -29.50 -18.30
CA ALA A 405 -20.07 -30.39 -17.13
C ALA A 405 -19.56 -31.77 -17.55
N GLY A 406 -18.62 -32.30 -16.77
CA GLY A 406 -17.86 -33.50 -17.08
C GLY A 406 -16.50 -33.20 -17.72
N ARG A 407 -15.95 -34.17 -18.42
CA ARG A 407 -14.62 -34.08 -19.03
C ARG A 407 -14.57 -33.11 -20.21
N VAL A 408 -13.55 -32.26 -20.25
CA VAL A 408 -13.23 -31.35 -21.35
C VAL A 408 -11.74 -31.49 -21.74
N GLY A 409 -11.42 -31.14 -23.00
CA GLY A 409 -10.09 -31.31 -23.57
C GLY A 409 -9.91 -32.68 -24.27
N ASP A 410 -8.70 -33.24 -24.20
CA ASP A 410 -8.39 -34.50 -24.88
C ASP A 410 -9.17 -35.66 -24.25
N ARG A 411 -9.97 -36.32 -25.07
CA ARG A 411 -10.83 -37.47 -24.66
C ARG A 411 -10.06 -38.71 -24.26
N TYR A 412 -8.81 -38.83 -24.68
CA TYR A 412 -7.93 -39.99 -24.36
C TYR A 412 -7.01 -39.76 -23.17
N ALA A 413 -6.81 -38.51 -22.76
CA ALA A 413 -5.98 -38.15 -21.65
C ALA A 413 -6.66 -38.47 -20.32
N GLN A 414 -5.87 -38.74 -19.28
CA GLN A 414 -6.36 -38.78 -17.88
C GLN A 414 -6.74 -37.38 -17.41
N THR A 415 -7.80 -37.27 -16.61
CA THR A 415 -8.17 -36.01 -15.96
C THR A 415 -7.08 -35.64 -14.95
N THR A 416 -6.49 -34.46 -15.12
CA THR A 416 -5.36 -33.98 -14.32
C THR A 416 -5.69 -32.77 -13.42
N GLY A 417 -6.91 -32.26 -13.50
CA GLY A 417 -7.34 -31.10 -12.72
C GLY A 417 -8.80 -30.74 -12.99
N ILE A 418 -9.25 -29.69 -12.32
CA ILE A 418 -10.61 -29.18 -12.42
C ILE A 418 -10.59 -27.84 -13.16
N TYR A 419 -11.51 -27.64 -14.09
CA TYR A 419 -11.72 -26.39 -14.80
C TYR A 419 -12.99 -25.69 -14.32
N LEU A 420 -12.87 -24.46 -13.85
CA LEU A 420 -13.97 -23.61 -13.45
C LEU A 420 -14.10 -22.42 -14.44
N PRO A 421 -14.85 -22.58 -15.54
CA PRO A 421 -15.10 -21.48 -16.46
C PRO A 421 -15.85 -20.34 -15.76
N ALA A 422 -15.44 -19.09 -16.04
CA ALA A 422 -16.01 -17.90 -15.39
C ALA A 422 -17.50 -17.69 -15.72
N CYS A 423 -18.29 -17.27 -14.73
CA CYS A 423 -19.72 -17.02 -14.91
C CYS A 423 -20.02 -15.89 -15.91
N VAL A 424 -19.09 -14.95 -16.05
CA VAL A 424 -19.17 -13.85 -17.01
C VAL A 424 -19.31 -14.34 -18.44
N ASN A 425 -18.72 -15.50 -18.79
CA ASN A 425 -18.81 -16.10 -20.11
C ASN A 425 -20.23 -16.66 -20.46
N THR A 426 -21.08 -16.85 -19.43
CA THR A 426 -22.50 -17.17 -19.66
C THR A 426 -23.33 -15.91 -19.95
N MET A 427 -23.01 -14.83 -19.22
CA MET A 427 -23.72 -13.55 -19.34
C MET A 427 -23.36 -12.83 -20.64
N PHE A 428 -22.08 -12.80 -20.99
CA PHE A 428 -21.54 -12.10 -22.16
C PHE A 428 -20.90 -13.09 -23.13
N GLY A 429 -21.38 -13.08 -24.37
CA GLY A 429 -20.79 -13.86 -25.44
C GLY A 429 -19.53 -13.20 -26.02
N PRO A 430 -18.83 -13.91 -26.91
CA PRO A 430 -17.63 -13.40 -27.53
C PRO A 430 -17.92 -12.22 -28.46
N GLN A 431 -17.04 -11.23 -28.44
CA GLN A 431 -17.08 -10.08 -29.33
C GLN A 431 -16.66 -10.51 -30.76
N GLY A 432 -17.22 -9.86 -31.77
CA GLY A 432 -16.80 -10.02 -33.17
C GLY A 432 -16.98 -11.41 -33.75
N GLY A 433 -17.87 -12.29 -33.18
CA GLY A 433 -18.15 -13.63 -33.70
C GLY A 433 -17.04 -14.66 -33.47
N GLY A 434 -16.06 -14.37 -32.61
CA GLY A 434 -15.00 -15.30 -32.20
C GLY A 434 -15.51 -16.50 -31.39
N LYS A 435 -14.65 -17.47 -31.10
CA LYS A 435 -14.96 -18.64 -30.28
C LYS A 435 -15.25 -18.33 -28.82
N GLY A 436 -14.67 -17.23 -28.29
CA GLY A 436 -14.71 -16.87 -26.88
C GLY A 436 -13.65 -17.61 -26.06
N THR A 437 -13.40 -17.11 -24.85
CA THR A 437 -12.34 -17.61 -23.95
C THR A 437 -12.52 -19.08 -23.61
N THR A 438 -13.72 -19.47 -23.18
CA THR A 438 -14.03 -20.84 -22.76
C THR A 438 -13.82 -21.85 -23.88
N ASP A 439 -14.41 -21.62 -25.09
CA ASP A 439 -14.29 -22.56 -26.20
C ASP A 439 -12.85 -22.58 -26.76
N SER A 440 -12.12 -21.47 -26.70
CA SER A 440 -10.71 -21.42 -27.08
C SER A 440 -9.82 -22.19 -26.11
N PHE A 441 -10.09 -22.09 -24.80
CA PHE A 441 -9.35 -22.82 -23.78
C PHE A 441 -9.57 -24.34 -23.91
N VAL A 442 -10.81 -24.78 -24.09
CA VAL A 442 -11.11 -26.21 -24.35
C VAL A 442 -10.36 -26.73 -25.59
N ALA A 443 -10.36 -25.96 -26.70
CA ALA A 443 -9.61 -26.33 -27.89
C ALA A 443 -8.08 -26.36 -27.66
N LEU A 444 -7.55 -25.52 -26.75
CA LEU A 444 -6.16 -25.56 -26.35
C LEU A 444 -5.83 -26.83 -25.56
N LEU A 445 -6.70 -27.25 -24.65
CA LEU A 445 -6.55 -28.50 -23.90
C LEU A 445 -6.51 -29.71 -24.82
N GLU A 446 -7.41 -29.76 -25.82
CA GLU A 446 -7.41 -30.83 -26.85
C GLU A 446 -6.06 -30.88 -27.59
N ARG A 447 -5.54 -29.72 -28.02
CA ARG A 447 -4.26 -29.66 -28.76
C ARG A 447 -3.05 -29.97 -27.87
N ALA A 448 -3.15 -29.70 -26.57
CA ALA A 448 -2.09 -29.99 -25.61
C ALA A 448 -2.11 -31.44 -25.08
N GLY A 449 -3.09 -32.25 -25.46
CA GLY A 449 -3.26 -33.59 -24.94
C GLY A 449 -3.62 -33.64 -23.47
N VAL A 450 -4.32 -32.61 -22.95
CA VAL A 450 -4.69 -32.48 -21.53
C VAL A 450 -6.20 -32.61 -21.37
N ALA A 451 -6.63 -33.31 -20.33
CA ALA A 451 -8.03 -33.40 -19.93
C ALA A 451 -8.23 -32.78 -18.53
N LEU A 452 -9.29 -32.00 -18.41
CA LEU A 452 -9.77 -31.44 -17.14
C LEU A 452 -11.24 -31.88 -16.96
N GLU A 453 -11.74 -31.71 -15.73
CA GLU A 453 -13.14 -31.93 -15.43
C GLU A 453 -13.82 -30.63 -15.02
N VAL A 454 -14.98 -30.34 -15.56
CA VAL A 454 -15.85 -29.24 -15.15
C VAL A 454 -16.89 -29.78 -14.19
N PRO A 455 -16.99 -29.30 -12.94
CA PRO A 455 -17.91 -29.84 -11.95
C PRO A 455 -19.36 -29.72 -12.35
N GLU A 456 -20.16 -30.71 -11.99
CA GLU A 456 -21.62 -30.58 -12.09
C GLU A 456 -22.10 -29.42 -11.21
N GLY A 457 -23.11 -28.69 -11.68
CA GLY A 457 -23.61 -27.51 -10.97
C GLY A 457 -22.75 -26.24 -11.16
N ILE A 458 -21.77 -26.24 -12.06
CA ILE A 458 -20.93 -25.07 -12.40
C ILE A 458 -21.74 -23.81 -12.69
N ASP A 459 -22.94 -23.91 -13.32
CA ASP A 459 -23.82 -22.77 -13.57
C ASP A 459 -24.32 -22.07 -12.29
N LYS A 460 -24.30 -22.78 -11.14
CA LYS A 460 -24.69 -22.23 -9.84
C LYS A 460 -23.58 -21.44 -9.15
N LEU A 461 -22.34 -21.53 -9.68
CA LEU A 461 -21.15 -20.94 -9.04
C LEU A 461 -20.85 -19.53 -9.56
N CYS A 462 -20.28 -18.73 -8.68
CA CYS A 462 -19.63 -17.44 -8.97
C CYS A 462 -18.49 -17.26 -7.98
N CYS A 463 -17.46 -16.49 -8.35
CA CYS A 463 -16.36 -16.14 -7.44
C CYS A 463 -16.80 -15.33 -6.21
N GLY A 464 -18.02 -14.80 -6.17
CA GLY A 464 -18.53 -13.96 -5.07
C GLY A 464 -18.26 -12.47 -5.21
N THR A 465 -17.39 -12.06 -6.15
CA THR A 465 -17.02 -10.66 -6.37
C THR A 465 -18.19 -9.67 -6.48
N PRO A 466 -19.31 -9.96 -7.19
CA PRO A 466 -20.43 -9.03 -7.26
C PRO A 466 -21.04 -8.68 -5.90
N TRP A 467 -21.10 -9.65 -4.99
CA TRP A 467 -21.61 -9.44 -3.63
C TRP A 467 -20.56 -8.77 -2.73
N ALA A 468 -19.33 -9.30 -2.73
CA ALA A 468 -18.25 -8.77 -1.92
C ALA A 468 -17.96 -7.30 -2.24
N SER A 469 -17.92 -6.94 -3.53
CA SER A 469 -17.62 -5.57 -3.97
C SER A 469 -18.73 -4.57 -3.63
N LYS A 470 -19.96 -5.02 -3.54
CA LYS A 470 -21.14 -4.19 -3.19
C LYS A 470 -21.52 -4.25 -1.71
N GLY A 471 -20.76 -4.96 -0.86
CA GLY A 471 -21.07 -5.09 0.56
C GLY A 471 -22.26 -6.01 0.89
N MET A 472 -22.66 -6.89 -0.03
CA MET A 472 -23.80 -7.80 0.11
C MET A 472 -23.41 -9.11 0.81
N GLN A 473 -23.13 -9.03 2.11
CA GLN A 473 -22.51 -10.11 2.89
C GLN A 473 -23.22 -11.45 2.78
N ALA A 474 -24.55 -11.47 2.96
CA ALA A 474 -25.31 -12.73 2.94
C ALA A 474 -25.21 -13.48 1.60
N GLY A 475 -25.16 -12.74 0.49
CA GLY A 475 -24.99 -13.32 -0.84
C GLY A 475 -23.56 -13.81 -1.06
N HIS A 476 -22.58 -13.09 -0.54
CA HIS A 476 -21.16 -13.48 -0.57
C HIS A 476 -20.93 -14.80 0.16
N ASP A 477 -21.36 -14.89 1.43
CA ASP A 477 -21.16 -16.07 2.27
C ASP A 477 -21.83 -17.32 1.67
N ALA A 478 -23.07 -17.15 1.17
CA ALA A 478 -23.78 -18.25 0.49
C ALA A 478 -23.05 -18.74 -0.75
N MET A 479 -22.41 -17.85 -1.49
CA MET A 479 -21.67 -18.20 -2.70
C MET A 479 -20.32 -18.82 -2.37
N GLU A 480 -19.59 -18.26 -1.41
CA GLU A 480 -18.32 -18.80 -0.91
C GLU A 480 -18.48 -20.25 -0.42
N GLN A 481 -19.49 -20.50 0.42
CA GLN A 481 -19.79 -21.86 0.91
C GLN A 481 -20.07 -22.82 -0.25
N ARG A 482 -20.89 -22.41 -1.23
CA ARG A 482 -21.23 -23.25 -2.38
C ARG A 482 -20.01 -23.56 -3.26
N VAL A 483 -19.15 -22.56 -3.49
CA VAL A 483 -17.89 -22.77 -4.25
C VAL A 483 -16.98 -23.73 -3.49
N ARG A 484 -16.84 -23.55 -2.19
CA ARG A 484 -16.03 -24.43 -1.33
C ARG A 484 -16.53 -25.87 -1.42
N ASP A 485 -17.84 -26.11 -1.23
CA ASP A 485 -18.41 -27.45 -1.22
C ASP A 485 -18.18 -28.16 -2.57
N ILE A 486 -18.51 -27.51 -3.69
CA ILE A 486 -18.37 -28.11 -5.04
C ILE A 486 -16.89 -28.31 -5.40
N VAL A 487 -16.02 -27.36 -5.06
CA VAL A 487 -14.60 -27.47 -5.39
C VAL A 487 -13.92 -28.56 -4.55
N MET A 488 -14.23 -28.64 -3.27
CA MET A 488 -13.68 -29.69 -2.39
C MET A 488 -14.11 -31.08 -2.83
N GLU A 489 -15.39 -31.24 -3.25
CA GLU A 489 -15.88 -32.50 -3.79
C GLU A 489 -15.18 -32.85 -5.13
N ALA A 490 -15.16 -31.92 -6.07
CA ALA A 490 -14.58 -32.13 -7.40
C ALA A 490 -13.06 -32.37 -7.38
N THR A 491 -12.36 -31.81 -6.42
CA THR A 491 -10.88 -31.95 -6.27
C THR A 491 -10.48 -33.14 -5.39
N ASP A 492 -11.40 -33.96 -4.93
CA ASP A 492 -11.13 -35.05 -3.97
C ASP A 492 -10.38 -34.52 -2.72
N GLY A 493 -10.91 -33.48 -2.10
CA GLY A 493 -10.30 -32.88 -0.91
C GLY A 493 -9.03 -32.06 -1.22
N ALA A 494 -9.02 -31.29 -2.30
CA ALA A 494 -7.92 -30.44 -2.77
C ALA A 494 -6.67 -31.21 -3.28
N ARG A 495 -6.85 -32.44 -3.76
CA ARG A 495 -5.76 -33.22 -4.38
C ARG A 495 -5.51 -32.82 -5.84
N LEU A 496 -6.54 -32.37 -6.57
CA LEU A 496 -6.42 -31.95 -7.95
C LEU A 496 -6.26 -30.43 -8.04
N PRO A 497 -5.42 -29.93 -8.97
CA PRO A 497 -5.32 -28.50 -9.23
C PRO A 497 -6.60 -27.92 -9.82
N VAL A 498 -6.91 -26.67 -9.51
CA VAL A 498 -8.02 -25.93 -10.06
C VAL A 498 -7.51 -24.88 -11.04
N ILE A 499 -8.09 -24.85 -12.23
CA ILE A 499 -7.78 -23.88 -13.27
C ILE A 499 -9.02 -23.02 -13.54
N VAL A 500 -8.81 -21.72 -13.61
CA VAL A 500 -9.87 -20.71 -13.92
C VAL A 500 -9.47 -19.92 -15.16
N ASP A 501 -10.44 -19.41 -15.90
CA ASP A 501 -10.24 -18.57 -17.10
C ASP A 501 -10.51 -17.08 -16.85
N ALA A 502 -10.60 -16.69 -15.59
CA ALA A 502 -10.70 -15.31 -15.16
C ALA A 502 -9.93 -15.10 -13.85
N SER A 503 -9.44 -13.90 -13.65
CA SER A 503 -8.63 -13.50 -12.48
C SER A 503 -9.45 -12.95 -11.30
N SER A 504 -10.75 -13.10 -11.29
CA SER A 504 -11.66 -12.58 -10.25
C SER A 504 -11.89 -13.53 -9.10
#